data_7fd0d061742af5af3e7eaef171f33224
#
_entry.id   7fd0d061742af5af3e7eaef171f33224
#
_cell.length_a   1.000
_cell.length_b   1.000
_cell.length_c   1.000
_cell.angle_alpha   90.00
_cell.angle_beta   90.00
_cell.angle_gamma   90.00
#
_symmetry.space_group_name_H-M   'P 1'
#
loop_
_entity.id
_entity.type
_entity.pdbx_description
1 polymer ?
#
loop_
_entity_poly.entity_id
_entity_poly.type
_entity_poly.pdbx_seq_one_letter_code
_entity_poly.pdbx_strand_id
1 'polypeptide(L)'
;MRTVRITRGVRRVGALLVGLAMVGATAGAAAAAGPSLTVGSQNFSGAQILSEVWGQALKAKGYSITQKDNLGPREVVVPALKNGDIDAESEFQGTLLTFLGGTPTTNSQATYKALVAKLAGTGLVASAPTPALDVNGFYVLQKTASKYKLKTVSDLVKVAPKLTFGGPQECAARPLCLGSTEQQLYGLNFKDVKKLDTGGPITTSSLTNGDIDVGLLFTGESVPKGAVLLADNKHLQPSDNPVFLIRKDKATSALLKIVDGVSAKITTQALSDMVSQVEVQKQDPATVAAAFLKKNKLA
;
A
#
# COMPACT_ATOMS: atom_id res chain seq x y z
N MET A 1 -48.47 -78.78 46.53
CA MET A 1 -49.23 -79.66 45.62
C MET A 1 -49.67 -78.85 44.39
N ARG A 2 -49.12 -79.04 43.30
CA ARG A 2 -49.65 -79.30 41.98
C ARG A 2 -48.56 -79.14 40.89
N THR A 3 -48.40 -80.13 40.26
CA THR A 3 -47.63 -80.76 39.23
C THR A 3 -47.46 -79.92 37.95
N VAL A 4 -46.22 -79.86 37.49
CA VAL A 4 -45.58 -79.95 36.17
C VAL A 4 -46.44 -80.24 34.97
N ARG A 5 -46.24 -79.52 33.90
CA ARG A 5 -46.14 -80.15 32.54
C ARG A 5 -45.18 -79.35 31.64
N ILE A 6 -44.16 -80.08 31.17
CA ILE A 6 -43.18 -79.71 30.14
C ILE A 6 -43.82 -79.95 28.79
N THR A 7 -43.71 -79.04 27.83
CA THR A 7 -43.85 -79.35 26.39
C THR A 7 -42.70 -78.74 25.62
N ARG A 8 -41.99 -79.63 24.96
CA ARG A 8 -40.91 -79.38 24.03
C ARG A 8 -41.46 -78.79 22.72
N GLY A 9 -40.88 -77.67 22.23
CA GLY A 9 -41.18 -77.08 20.92
C GLY A 9 -39.91 -76.64 20.22
N VAL A 10 -39.56 -77.40 19.26
CA VAL A 10 -38.73 -77.29 18.07
C VAL A 10 -38.00 -76.00 17.76
N ARG A 11 -36.68 -76.09 17.69
CA ARG A 11 -35.74 -75.11 17.16
C ARG A 11 -35.99 -74.87 15.67
N ARG A 12 -36.14 -73.52 15.30
CA ARG A 12 -35.84 -73.08 13.94
C ARG A 12 -34.66 -72.09 14.03
N VAL A 13 -33.59 -72.53 13.37
CA VAL A 13 -32.39 -71.74 13.20
C VAL A 13 -32.68 -70.66 12.11
N GLY A 14 -32.76 -69.43 12.49
CA GLY A 14 -32.79 -68.31 11.54
C GLY A 14 -31.41 -67.69 11.46
N ALA A 15 -30.75 -67.76 10.33
CA ALA A 15 -29.48 -67.10 10.07
C ALA A 15 -29.70 -65.60 9.95
N LEU A 16 -29.19 -64.80 10.90
CA LEU A 16 -29.07 -63.37 10.78
C LEU A 16 -27.81 -63.06 9.97
N LEU A 17 -27.99 -62.60 8.73
CA LEU A 17 -26.97 -61.90 7.96
C LEU A 17 -26.74 -60.52 8.57
N VAL A 18 -25.63 -60.35 9.26
CA VAL A 18 -25.14 -59.05 9.71
C VAL A 18 -24.51 -58.35 8.51
N GLY A 19 -25.26 -57.42 7.89
CA GLY A 19 -24.74 -56.55 6.87
C GLY A 19 -23.82 -55.50 7.53
N LEU A 20 -22.51 -55.62 7.29
CA LEU A 20 -21.49 -54.63 7.69
C LEU A 20 -21.61 -53.43 6.75
N ALA A 21 -22.36 -52.40 7.15
CA ALA A 21 -22.35 -51.11 6.47
C ALA A 21 -21.03 -50.45 6.75
N MET A 22 -20.10 -50.47 5.77
CA MET A 22 -18.92 -49.58 5.76
C MET A 22 -19.41 -48.14 5.56
N VAL A 23 -19.47 -47.39 6.64
CA VAL A 23 -19.57 -45.93 6.58
C VAL A 23 -18.20 -45.43 6.13
N GLY A 24 -18.08 -45.17 4.83
CA GLY A 24 -16.93 -44.51 4.26
C GLY A 24 -16.86 -43.08 4.82
N ALA A 25 -16.06 -42.85 5.87
CA ALA A 25 -15.67 -41.52 6.31
C ALA A 25 -14.84 -40.91 5.18
N THR A 26 -15.47 -40.11 4.32
CA THR A 26 -14.77 -39.15 3.49
C THR A 26 -14.16 -38.10 4.42
N ALA A 27 -12.92 -38.37 4.87
CA ALA A 27 -12.10 -37.32 5.46
C ALA A 27 -11.93 -36.24 4.39
N GLY A 28 -12.79 -35.23 4.41
CA GLY A 28 -12.58 -34.01 3.69
C GLY A 28 -11.23 -33.49 4.16
N ALA A 29 -10.21 -33.55 3.30
CA ALA A 29 -8.94 -32.87 3.57
C ALA A 29 -9.26 -31.39 3.77
N ALA A 30 -9.31 -30.95 5.01
CA ALA A 30 -9.27 -29.54 5.31
C ALA A 30 -7.97 -29.05 4.68
N ALA A 31 -8.07 -28.29 3.58
CA ALA A 31 -6.91 -27.65 2.99
C ALA A 31 -6.22 -26.89 4.11
N ALA A 32 -4.98 -27.26 4.45
CA ALA A 32 -4.22 -26.58 5.46
C ALA A 32 -4.19 -25.09 5.08
N ALA A 33 -4.68 -24.24 5.96
CA ALA A 33 -4.65 -22.81 5.74
C ALA A 33 -3.19 -22.43 5.43
N GLY A 34 -2.98 -21.76 4.30
CA GLY A 34 -1.65 -21.31 3.90
C GLY A 34 -1.04 -20.35 4.93
N PRO A 35 0.23 -19.98 4.77
CA PRO A 35 0.89 -19.07 5.70
C PRO A 35 0.06 -17.80 5.92
N SER A 36 -0.05 -17.37 7.18
CA SER A 36 -0.81 -16.17 7.53
C SER A 36 0.07 -14.94 7.47
N LEU A 37 -0.49 -13.82 7.00
CA LEU A 37 0.14 -12.49 6.96
C LEU A 37 -0.87 -11.41 7.35
N THR A 38 -0.42 -10.47 8.17
CA THR A 38 -1.11 -9.21 8.40
C THR A 38 -0.46 -8.14 7.51
N VAL A 39 -1.22 -7.59 6.56
CA VAL A 39 -0.76 -6.57 5.63
C VAL A 39 -1.33 -5.22 6.05
N GLY A 40 -0.47 -4.23 6.23
CA GLY A 40 -0.83 -2.88 6.62
C GLY A 40 -0.70 -1.87 5.49
N SER A 41 -1.24 -0.67 5.68
CA SER A 41 -1.00 0.47 4.80
C SER A 41 -0.86 1.79 5.55
N GLN A 42 -0.21 2.75 4.90
CA GLN A 42 -0.26 4.15 5.28
C GLN A 42 -1.66 4.74 5.02
N ASN A 43 -1.91 5.96 5.51
CA ASN A 43 -3.22 6.60 5.55
C ASN A 43 -3.56 7.46 4.31
N PHE A 44 -3.24 6.99 3.12
CA PHE A 44 -3.61 7.62 1.85
C PHE A 44 -3.99 6.58 0.78
N SER A 45 -4.75 7.00 -0.22
CA SER A 45 -5.43 6.11 -1.17
C SER A 45 -4.47 5.20 -1.94
N GLY A 46 -3.35 5.74 -2.44
CA GLY A 46 -2.36 4.95 -3.17
C GLY A 46 -1.78 3.81 -2.34
N ALA A 47 -1.42 4.07 -1.07
CA ALA A 47 -0.89 3.06 -0.16
C ALA A 47 -1.93 1.97 0.16
N GLN A 48 -3.18 2.35 0.41
CA GLN A 48 -4.27 1.41 0.70
C GLN A 48 -4.56 0.50 -0.50
N ILE A 49 -4.64 1.07 -1.70
CA ILE A 49 -4.85 0.31 -2.94
C ILE A 49 -3.71 -0.68 -3.18
N LEU A 50 -2.47 -0.25 -3.04
CA LEU A 50 -1.29 -1.11 -3.22
C LEU A 50 -1.26 -2.25 -2.20
N SER A 51 -1.57 -1.98 -0.94
CA SER A 51 -1.70 -2.97 0.13
C SER A 51 -2.75 -4.03 -0.22
N GLU A 52 -3.92 -3.59 -0.68
CA GLU A 52 -5.00 -4.47 -1.13
C GLU A 52 -4.60 -5.29 -2.38
N VAL A 53 -3.94 -4.69 -3.35
CA VAL A 53 -3.48 -5.39 -4.57
C VAL A 53 -2.55 -6.54 -4.22
N TRP A 54 -1.51 -6.31 -3.41
CA TRP A 54 -0.58 -7.36 -3.02
C TRP A 54 -1.22 -8.38 -2.06
N GLY A 55 -2.02 -7.92 -1.08
CA GLY A 55 -2.72 -8.78 -0.14
C GLY A 55 -3.68 -9.74 -0.85
N GLN A 56 -4.52 -9.24 -1.74
CA GLN A 56 -5.47 -10.06 -2.49
C GLN A 56 -4.77 -11.02 -3.47
N ALA A 57 -3.68 -10.61 -4.11
CA ALA A 57 -2.90 -11.50 -4.97
C ALA A 57 -2.29 -12.67 -4.18
N LEU A 58 -1.76 -12.41 -2.99
CA LEU A 58 -1.27 -13.45 -2.09
C LEU A 58 -2.41 -14.37 -1.63
N LYS A 59 -3.57 -13.79 -1.28
CA LYS A 59 -4.77 -14.55 -0.91
C LYS A 59 -5.22 -15.49 -2.03
N ALA A 60 -5.20 -15.04 -3.29
CA ALA A 60 -5.52 -15.88 -4.45
C ALA A 60 -4.53 -17.04 -4.66
N LYS A 61 -3.33 -16.96 -4.07
CA LYS A 61 -2.30 -18.02 -4.07
C LYS A 61 -2.27 -18.83 -2.77
N GLY A 62 -3.33 -18.76 -1.95
CA GLY A 62 -3.53 -19.61 -0.78
C GLY A 62 -3.00 -19.05 0.53
N TYR A 63 -2.52 -17.81 0.59
CA TYR A 63 -2.16 -17.17 1.85
C TYR A 63 -3.41 -16.73 2.62
N SER A 64 -3.35 -16.82 3.95
CA SER A 64 -4.38 -16.23 4.83
C SER A 64 -4.00 -14.78 5.12
N ILE A 65 -4.73 -13.82 4.55
CA ILE A 65 -4.41 -12.40 4.66
C ILE A 65 -5.39 -11.70 5.61
N THR A 66 -4.84 -11.01 6.61
CA THR A 66 -5.55 -10.03 7.43
C THR A 66 -5.13 -8.63 6.99
N GLN A 67 -6.08 -7.82 6.52
CA GLN A 67 -5.82 -6.46 6.08
C GLN A 67 -5.99 -5.49 7.25
N LYS A 68 -5.02 -4.56 7.42
CA LYS A 68 -5.03 -3.48 8.41
C LYS A 68 -4.65 -2.17 7.72
N ASP A 69 -5.59 -1.57 7.02
CA ASP A 69 -5.35 -0.33 6.28
C ASP A 69 -5.45 0.92 7.16
N ASN A 70 -4.93 2.05 6.63
CA ASN A 70 -5.09 3.37 7.23
C ASN A 70 -4.47 3.50 8.63
N LEU A 71 -3.32 2.88 8.86
CA LEU A 71 -2.66 2.86 10.18
C LEU A 71 -2.01 4.21 10.55
N GLY A 72 -1.76 5.08 9.60
CA GLY A 72 -1.10 6.36 9.80
C GLY A 72 0.06 6.60 8.83
N PRO A 73 0.88 7.61 9.09
CA PRO A 73 2.06 7.88 8.28
C PRO A 73 3.17 6.83 8.52
N ARG A 74 4.20 6.84 7.67
CA ARG A 74 5.38 5.94 7.73
C ARG A 74 5.98 5.84 9.13
N GLU A 75 6.01 6.94 9.85
CA GLU A 75 6.53 7.05 11.22
C GLU A 75 5.78 6.16 12.22
N VAL A 76 4.57 5.74 11.89
CA VAL A 76 3.74 4.79 12.66
C VAL A 76 3.86 3.38 12.07
N VAL A 77 3.76 3.25 10.75
CA VAL A 77 3.62 1.94 10.09
C VAL A 77 4.93 1.14 10.07
N VAL A 78 6.07 1.79 9.80
CA VAL A 78 7.39 1.10 9.82
C VAL A 78 7.75 0.58 11.23
N PRO A 79 7.55 1.31 12.33
CA PRO A 79 7.67 0.74 13.68
C PRO A 79 6.74 -0.45 13.93
N ALA A 80 5.46 -0.38 13.54
CA ALA A 80 4.51 -1.48 13.68
C ALA A 80 4.98 -2.75 12.94
N LEU A 81 5.55 -2.59 11.72
CA LEU A 81 6.16 -3.68 10.97
C LEU A 81 7.38 -4.27 11.70
N LYS A 82 8.26 -3.45 12.23
CA LYS A 82 9.45 -3.91 12.99
C LYS A 82 9.07 -4.63 14.27
N ASN A 83 8.02 -4.19 14.95
CA ASN A 83 7.52 -4.80 16.19
C ASN A 83 6.73 -6.09 15.94
N GLY A 84 6.27 -6.34 14.70
CA GLY A 84 5.47 -7.50 14.33
C GLY A 84 3.97 -7.33 14.55
N ASP A 85 3.48 -6.10 14.71
CA ASP A 85 2.05 -5.78 14.77
C ASP A 85 1.37 -5.98 13.40
N ILE A 86 2.18 -5.85 12.32
CA ILE A 86 1.91 -6.23 10.95
C ILE A 86 3.10 -7.01 10.38
N ASP A 87 2.89 -7.77 9.32
CA ASP A 87 3.93 -8.58 8.67
C ASP A 87 4.47 -7.93 7.39
N ALA A 88 3.67 -7.11 6.73
CA ALA A 88 4.04 -6.41 5.50
C ALA A 88 3.24 -5.13 5.30
N GLU A 89 3.73 -4.24 4.44
CA GLU A 89 3.07 -3.01 4.04
C GLU A 89 3.44 -2.56 2.62
N SER A 90 2.64 -1.65 2.05
CA SER A 90 3.00 -0.89 0.85
C SER A 90 3.91 0.27 1.23
N GLU A 91 5.06 0.39 0.56
CA GLU A 91 6.05 1.43 0.80
C GLU A 91 6.61 2.01 -0.50
N PHE A 92 7.40 3.09 -0.40
CA PHE A 92 7.97 3.83 -1.52
C PHE A 92 9.48 3.93 -1.36
N GLN A 93 10.24 3.41 -2.32
CA GLN A 93 11.67 3.13 -2.14
C GLN A 93 12.54 4.35 -1.81
N GLY A 94 12.27 5.50 -2.41
CA GLY A 94 13.11 6.70 -2.24
C GLY A 94 12.86 7.37 -0.90
N THR A 95 11.60 7.62 -0.56
CA THR A 95 11.22 8.23 0.70
C THR A 95 11.47 7.30 1.89
N LEU A 96 11.30 5.97 1.73
CA LEU A 96 11.71 5.00 2.74
C LEU A 96 13.23 5.02 2.96
N LEU A 97 14.02 5.03 1.88
CA LEU A 97 15.48 5.12 2.02
C LEU A 97 15.91 6.38 2.76
N THR A 98 15.27 7.52 2.47
CA THR A 98 15.51 8.78 3.21
C THR A 98 15.15 8.65 4.69
N PHE A 99 13.99 8.07 4.99
CA PHE A 99 13.54 7.82 6.38
C PHE A 99 14.53 6.95 7.16
N LEU A 100 15.16 5.99 6.49
CA LEU A 100 16.20 5.13 7.07
C LEU A 100 17.60 5.81 7.12
N GLY A 101 17.70 7.11 6.78
CA GLY A 101 18.96 7.87 6.78
C GLY A 101 19.89 7.50 5.63
N GLY A 102 19.34 7.08 4.48
CA GLY A 102 20.07 6.88 3.24
C GLY A 102 19.83 8.03 2.26
N THR A 103 20.56 8.02 1.14
CA THR A 103 20.46 9.04 0.09
C THR A 103 19.94 8.41 -1.20
N PRO A 104 18.67 8.60 -1.55
CA PRO A 104 18.12 8.12 -2.81
C PRO A 104 18.58 8.99 -4.00
N THR A 105 18.40 8.48 -5.22
CA THR A 105 18.69 9.19 -6.46
C THR A 105 17.46 9.21 -7.37
N THR A 106 17.55 9.92 -8.50
CA THR A 106 16.52 9.88 -9.56
C THR A 106 16.52 8.58 -10.37
N ASN A 107 17.54 7.73 -10.19
CA ASN A 107 17.62 6.41 -10.83
C ASN A 107 16.99 5.35 -9.92
N SER A 108 15.93 4.70 -10.39
CA SER A 108 15.17 3.70 -9.63
C SER A 108 16.04 2.53 -9.17
N GLN A 109 16.86 1.99 -10.06
CA GLN A 109 17.69 0.82 -9.75
C GLN A 109 18.78 1.14 -8.71
N ALA A 110 19.41 2.33 -8.82
CA ALA A 110 20.40 2.79 -7.85
C ALA A 110 19.76 3.02 -6.47
N THR A 111 18.58 3.66 -6.44
CA THR A 111 17.79 3.88 -5.21
C THR A 111 17.40 2.55 -4.57
N TYR A 112 16.89 1.60 -5.36
CA TYR A 112 16.52 0.28 -4.85
C TYR A 112 17.72 -0.48 -4.27
N LYS A 113 18.87 -0.49 -4.97
CA LYS A 113 20.10 -1.10 -4.47
C LYS A 113 20.54 -0.50 -3.12
N ALA A 114 20.47 0.83 -3.00
CA ALA A 114 20.79 1.52 -1.76
C ALA A 114 19.78 1.18 -0.65
N LEU A 115 18.48 1.07 -0.96
CA LEU A 115 17.44 0.64 -0.02
C LEU A 115 17.71 -0.77 0.49
N VAL A 116 17.97 -1.74 -0.39
CA VAL A 116 18.27 -3.13 -0.01
C VAL A 116 19.49 -3.19 0.92
N ALA A 117 20.55 -2.43 0.61
CA ALA A 117 21.73 -2.33 1.47
C ALA A 117 21.39 -1.73 2.85
N LYS A 118 20.51 -0.71 2.90
CA LYS A 118 20.08 -0.07 4.15
C LYS A 118 19.17 -0.95 4.99
N LEU A 119 18.38 -1.81 4.36
CA LEU A 119 17.52 -2.79 5.03
C LEU A 119 18.32 -3.99 5.61
N ALA A 120 19.56 -4.20 5.18
CA ALA A 120 20.39 -5.27 5.69
C ALA A 120 20.55 -5.18 7.23
N GLY A 121 20.23 -6.27 7.92
CA GLY A 121 20.28 -6.32 9.39
C GLY A 121 19.08 -5.73 10.13
N THR A 122 18.11 -5.11 9.43
CA THR A 122 16.91 -4.52 10.05
C THR A 122 15.78 -5.52 10.32
N GLY A 123 15.89 -6.74 9.79
CA GLY A 123 14.79 -7.72 9.84
C GLY A 123 13.72 -7.50 8.77
N LEU A 124 13.92 -6.57 7.83
CA LEU A 124 12.99 -6.24 6.76
C LEU A 124 13.58 -6.53 5.37
N VAL A 125 12.72 -6.80 4.41
CA VAL A 125 13.04 -7.05 2.99
C VAL A 125 12.05 -6.27 2.12
N ALA A 126 12.51 -5.66 1.05
CA ALA A 126 11.68 -5.04 0.04
C ALA A 126 11.57 -5.94 -1.21
N SER A 127 10.37 -6.04 -1.80
CA SER A 127 10.16 -6.62 -3.12
C SER A 127 10.89 -5.83 -4.20
N ALA A 128 10.94 -6.35 -5.42
CA ALA A 128 11.31 -5.54 -6.57
C ALA A 128 10.39 -4.31 -6.70
N PRO A 129 10.92 -3.14 -7.09
CA PRO A 129 10.09 -1.94 -7.25
C PRO A 129 9.14 -2.08 -8.44
N THR A 130 7.97 -1.48 -8.32
CA THR A 130 7.03 -1.40 -9.45
C THR A 130 7.57 -0.48 -10.55
N PRO A 131 7.08 -0.59 -11.81
CA PRO A 131 7.29 0.43 -12.83
C PRO A 131 6.64 1.79 -12.51
N ALA A 132 5.65 1.81 -11.60
CA ALA A 132 5.01 3.06 -11.19
C ALA A 132 6.01 4.00 -10.52
N LEU A 133 5.85 5.28 -10.80
CA LEU A 133 6.55 6.37 -10.12
C LEU A 133 5.50 7.21 -9.38
N ASP A 134 5.72 7.42 -8.10
CA ASP A 134 4.82 8.19 -7.24
C ASP A 134 5.61 9.13 -6.34
N VAL A 135 5.91 10.31 -6.87
CA VAL A 135 6.80 11.31 -6.26
C VAL A 135 6.02 12.48 -5.71
N ASN A 136 6.52 13.10 -4.65
CA ASN A 136 6.02 14.37 -4.16
C ASN A 136 6.03 15.43 -5.28
N GLY A 137 4.91 16.11 -5.47
CA GLY A 137 4.76 17.20 -6.41
C GLY A 137 4.18 18.45 -5.76
N PHE A 138 4.75 19.62 -6.06
CA PHE A 138 4.19 20.90 -5.68
C PHE A 138 3.23 21.36 -6.77
N TYR A 139 1.94 21.34 -6.47
CA TYR A 139 0.88 21.71 -7.40
C TYR A 139 0.28 23.06 -7.06
N VAL A 140 -0.01 23.83 -8.08
CA VAL A 140 -0.71 25.12 -8.01
C VAL A 140 -1.86 25.15 -9.01
N LEU A 141 -2.86 25.99 -8.80
CA LEU A 141 -3.87 26.19 -9.87
C LEU A 141 -3.25 27.00 -11.02
N GLN A 142 -3.75 26.80 -12.22
CA GLN A 142 -3.30 27.53 -13.41
C GLN A 142 -3.36 29.06 -13.23
N LYS A 143 -4.37 29.58 -12.50
CA LYS A 143 -4.48 31.00 -12.17
C LYS A 143 -3.30 31.49 -11.32
N THR A 144 -2.86 30.69 -10.34
CA THR A 144 -1.70 30.98 -9.47
C THR A 144 -0.41 30.90 -10.28
N ALA A 145 -0.24 29.85 -11.09
CA ALA A 145 0.90 29.69 -11.98
C ALA A 145 1.04 30.90 -12.92
N SER A 146 -0.05 31.34 -13.55
CA SER A 146 -0.06 32.50 -14.45
C SER A 146 0.23 33.80 -13.74
N LYS A 147 -0.40 34.06 -12.58
CA LYS A 147 -0.22 35.27 -11.77
C LYS A 147 1.23 35.50 -11.36
N TYR A 148 1.90 34.43 -10.94
CA TYR A 148 3.29 34.50 -10.44
C TYR A 148 4.33 33.99 -11.44
N LYS A 149 3.90 33.63 -12.67
CA LYS A 149 4.76 33.09 -13.75
C LYS A 149 5.54 31.84 -13.32
N LEU A 150 4.88 30.95 -12.57
CA LEU A 150 5.49 29.72 -12.03
C LEU A 150 5.52 28.64 -13.09
N LYS A 151 6.71 28.03 -13.29
CA LYS A 151 6.94 26.86 -14.12
C LYS A 151 7.68 25.77 -13.34
N THR A 152 8.53 26.17 -12.42
CA THR A 152 9.43 25.29 -11.67
C THR A 152 9.27 25.51 -10.18
N VAL A 153 9.74 24.55 -9.37
CA VAL A 153 9.81 24.72 -7.91
C VAL A 153 10.78 25.85 -7.53
N SER A 154 11.84 26.09 -8.30
CA SER A 154 12.72 27.24 -8.09
C SER A 154 12.02 28.60 -8.28
N ASP A 155 11.03 28.69 -9.17
CA ASP A 155 10.22 29.90 -9.30
C ASP A 155 9.31 30.10 -8.08
N LEU A 156 8.78 29.01 -7.53
CA LEU A 156 7.94 29.02 -6.34
C LEU A 156 8.68 29.61 -5.13
N VAL A 157 9.97 29.29 -4.95
CA VAL A 157 10.80 29.80 -3.82
C VAL A 157 10.71 31.30 -3.70
N LYS A 158 10.72 32.03 -4.82
CA LYS A 158 10.72 33.51 -4.85
C LYS A 158 9.42 34.12 -4.32
N VAL A 159 8.32 33.39 -4.38
CA VAL A 159 6.97 33.89 -4.02
C VAL A 159 6.35 33.13 -2.85
N ALA A 160 6.94 32.04 -2.41
CA ALA A 160 6.48 31.23 -1.29
C ALA A 160 6.14 32.08 -0.02
N PRO A 161 6.91 33.14 0.34
CA PRO A 161 6.56 33.99 1.48
C PRO A 161 5.23 34.75 1.36
N LYS A 162 4.56 34.68 0.21
CA LYS A 162 3.25 35.30 -0.03
C LYS A 162 2.14 34.27 -0.13
N LEU A 163 2.47 32.97 -0.13
CA LEU A 163 1.58 31.87 -0.45
C LEU A 163 1.35 30.96 0.76
N THR A 164 0.18 30.33 0.78
CA THR A 164 -0.19 29.30 1.75
C THR A 164 0.03 27.92 1.13
N PHE A 165 0.79 27.09 1.84
CA PHE A 165 1.00 25.68 1.49
C PHE A 165 0.02 24.78 2.25
N GLY A 166 -0.41 23.66 1.63
CA GLY A 166 -1.19 22.60 2.27
C GLY A 166 -0.63 21.23 1.96
N GLY A 167 -0.57 20.38 2.98
CA GLY A 167 -0.08 19.01 2.89
C GLY A 167 -0.09 18.31 4.24
N PRO A 168 0.37 17.05 4.31
CA PRO A 168 0.34 16.28 5.54
C PRO A 168 1.22 16.91 6.63
N GLN A 169 0.83 16.70 7.88
CA GLN A 169 1.50 17.31 9.03
C GLN A 169 3.00 17.02 9.07
N GLU A 170 3.40 15.80 8.74
CA GLU A 170 4.78 15.34 8.74
C GLU A 170 5.64 16.00 7.64
N CYS A 171 5.04 16.59 6.62
CA CYS A 171 5.74 17.29 5.54
C CYS A 171 6.67 18.38 6.06
N ALA A 172 6.27 19.09 7.12
CA ALA A 172 7.08 20.13 7.74
C ALA A 172 8.44 19.63 8.25
N ALA A 173 8.55 18.34 8.60
CA ALA A 173 9.79 17.74 9.11
C ALA A 173 10.51 16.85 8.07
N ARG A 174 9.82 16.46 6.98
CA ARG A 174 10.40 15.54 5.99
C ARG A 174 11.33 16.25 5.01
N PRO A 175 12.58 15.76 4.83
CA PRO A 175 13.57 16.38 3.92
C PRO A 175 13.09 16.53 2.47
N LEU A 176 12.32 15.54 1.97
CA LEU A 176 11.80 15.53 0.59
C LEU A 176 10.45 16.26 0.43
N CYS A 177 10.04 17.01 1.45
CA CYS A 177 8.87 17.90 1.40
C CYS A 177 9.27 19.32 1.75
N LEU A 178 8.94 19.84 2.92
CA LEU A 178 9.39 21.16 3.35
C LEU A 178 10.72 21.09 4.13
N GLY A 179 10.94 19.98 4.86
CA GLY A 179 12.12 19.79 5.68
C GLY A 179 12.15 20.64 6.93
N SER A 180 13.13 20.41 7.80
CA SER A 180 13.51 21.37 8.83
C SER A 180 14.29 22.53 8.19
N THR A 181 14.46 23.65 8.91
CA THR A 181 15.21 24.83 8.44
C THR A 181 16.59 24.50 7.89
N GLU A 182 17.21 23.42 8.35
CA GLU A 182 18.55 22.98 7.93
C GLU A 182 18.55 22.02 6.74
N GLN A 183 17.40 21.41 6.43
CA GLN A 183 17.26 20.36 5.42
C GLN A 183 16.16 20.64 4.39
N GLN A 184 15.79 21.90 4.23
CA GLN A 184 14.74 22.29 3.28
C GLN A 184 15.10 21.90 1.84
N LEU A 185 14.23 21.14 1.19
CA LEU A 185 14.37 20.72 -0.17
C LEU A 185 14.48 21.97 -1.03
N TYR A 186 14.36 22.76 -1.49
CA TYR A 186 14.43 24.00 -2.27
C TYR A 186 14.63 25.27 -1.46
N GLY A 187 14.56 25.24 -0.13
CA GLY A 187 14.49 26.43 0.71
C GLY A 187 13.11 27.11 0.66
N LEU A 188 12.04 26.33 0.51
CA LEU A 188 10.68 26.82 0.48
C LEU A 188 10.28 27.35 1.86
N ASN A 189 9.95 28.63 1.95
CA ASN A 189 9.49 29.29 3.18
C ASN A 189 8.13 29.94 2.89
N PHE A 190 7.05 29.23 3.23
CA PHE A 190 5.69 29.69 2.98
C PHE A 190 5.22 30.69 4.04
N LYS A 191 4.29 31.59 3.66
CA LYS A 191 3.60 32.49 4.58
C LYS A 191 2.85 31.73 5.66
N ASP A 192 2.20 30.63 5.27
CA ASP A 192 1.43 29.76 6.14
C ASP A 192 1.49 28.31 5.65
N VAL A 193 1.39 27.35 6.59
CA VAL A 193 1.41 25.91 6.31
C VAL A 193 0.19 25.27 6.96
N LYS A 194 -0.78 24.87 6.14
CA LYS A 194 -1.97 24.14 6.59
C LYS A 194 -1.71 22.65 6.63
N LYS A 195 -2.00 22.03 7.78
CA LYS A 195 -1.94 20.59 7.98
C LYS A 195 -3.21 19.96 7.41
N LEU A 196 -3.06 19.18 6.36
CA LEU A 196 -4.15 18.53 5.63
C LEU A 196 -3.88 17.02 5.55
N ASP A 197 -4.63 16.32 4.68
CA ASP A 197 -4.36 14.92 4.38
C ASP A 197 -3.13 14.74 3.44
N THR A 198 -2.77 13.49 3.21
CA THR A 198 -1.59 13.12 2.43
C THR A 198 -1.93 13.09 0.94
N GLY A 199 -2.08 14.28 0.33
CA GLY A 199 -2.37 14.44 -1.09
C GLY A 199 -3.82 14.13 -1.52
N GLY A 200 -4.66 13.73 -0.59
CA GLY A 200 -6.01 13.23 -0.84
C GLY A 200 -7.07 14.33 -1.03
N PRO A 201 -8.37 13.95 -0.82
CA PRO A 201 -9.52 14.80 -1.13
C PRO A 201 -9.53 16.14 -0.37
N ILE A 202 -8.99 16.21 0.84
CA ILE A 202 -8.98 17.45 1.64
C ILE A 202 -7.97 18.44 1.03
N THR A 203 -6.76 17.97 0.69
CA THR A 203 -5.73 18.79 0.03
C THR A 203 -6.19 19.25 -1.35
N THR A 204 -6.76 18.36 -2.17
CA THR A 204 -7.26 18.70 -3.51
C THR A 204 -8.42 19.69 -3.47
N SER A 205 -9.36 19.54 -2.52
CA SER A 205 -10.47 20.48 -2.32
C SER A 205 -9.97 21.83 -1.87
N SER A 206 -9.06 21.88 -0.88
CA SER A 206 -8.49 23.13 -0.38
C SER A 206 -7.74 23.89 -1.47
N LEU A 207 -7.00 23.18 -2.36
CA LEU A 207 -6.33 23.79 -3.50
C LEU A 207 -7.34 24.35 -4.51
N THR A 208 -8.38 23.57 -4.85
CA THR A 208 -9.40 23.95 -5.82
C THR A 208 -10.23 25.14 -5.36
N ASN A 209 -10.58 25.20 -4.08
CA ASN A 209 -11.35 26.29 -3.48
C ASN A 209 -10.50 27.56 -3.28
N GLY A 210 -9.17 27.44 -3.28
CA GLY A 210 -8.24 28.56 -3.02
C GLY A 210 -7.98 28.81 -1.54
N ASP A 211 -8.28 27.82 -0.67
CA ASP A 211 -7.92 27.84 0.75
C ASP A 211 -6.42 27.71 0.97
N ILE A 212 -5.73 27.10 -0.01
CA ILE A 212 -4.27 27.03 -0.16
C ILE A 212 -3.89 27.45 -1.58
N ASP A 213 -2.69 27.98 -1.73
CA ASP A 213 -2.12 28.38 -3.04
C ASP A 213 -1.29 27.25 -3.66
N VAL A 214 -0.67 26.43 -2.82
CA VAL A 214 0.22 25.33 -3.19
C VAL A 214 -0.19 24.09 -2.41
N GLY A 215 -0.44 22.98 -3.11
CA GLY A 215 -0.72 21.68 -2.50
C GLY A 215 0.40 20.67 -2.76
N LEU A 216 0.74 19.85 -1.75
CA LEU A 216 1.51 18.63 -1.96
C LEU A 216 0.57 17.55 -2.44
N LEU A 217 0.75 17.09 -3.68
CA LEU A 217 0.10 15.91 -4.23
C LEU A 217 1.18 14.95 -4.74
N PHE A 218 0.78 13.74 -5.14
CA PHE A 218 1.70 12.74 -5.67
C PHE A 218 1.49 12.55 -7.17
N THR A 219 2.57 12.25 -7.90
CA THR A 219 2.52 12.14 -9.37
C THR A 219 1.77 10.90 -9.86
N GLY A 220 1.65 9.88 -9.03
CA GLY A 220 0.86 8.66 -9.28
C GLY A 220 -0.59 8.75 -8.85
N GLU A 221 -1.04 9.89 -8.28
CA GLU A 221 -2.39 10.05 -7.75
C GLU A 221 -3.28 10.94 -8.62
N SER A 222 -4.53 11.12 -8.17
CA SER A 222 -5.51 11.91 -8.90
C SER A 222 -5.23 13.41 -8.73
N VAL A 223 -5.05 14.11 -9.85
CA VAL A 223 -4.77 15.55 -9.86
C VAL A 223 -6.05 16.31 -10.22
N PRO A 224 -6.47 17.32 -9.42
CA PRO A 224 -7.67 18.07 -9.68
C PRO A 224 -7.56 18.89 -10.99
N LYS A 225 -8.67 19.02 -11.71
CA LYS A 225 -8.72 19.77 -12.97
C LYS A 225 -8.22 21.21 -12.76
N GLY A 226 -7.30 21.61 -13.60
CA GLY A 226 -6.72 22.96 -13.57
C GLY A 226 -5.56 23.13 -12.59
N ALA A 227 -5.16 22.07 -11.89
CA ALA A 227 -3.89 22.06 -11.16
C ALA A 227 -2.72 21.79 -12.10
N VAL A 228 -1.59 22.43 -11.81
CA VAL A 228 -0.35 22.37 -12.58
C VAL A 228 0.77 21.90 -11.65
N LEU A 229 1.47 20.85 -12.04
CA LEU A 229 2.70 20.43 -11.38
C LEU A 229 3.85 21.39 -11.73
N LEU A 230 4.50 21.91 -10.72
CA LEU A 230 5.73 22.69 -10.92
C LEU A 230 6.90 21.73 -11.13
N ALA A 231 7.68 21.96 -12.18
CA ALA A 231 8.80 21.08 -12.52
C ALA A 231 9.88 21.11 -11.43
N ASP A 232 10.34 19.94 -11.01
CA ASP A 232 11.50 19.76 -10.14
C ASP A 232 12.79 19.98 -10.94
N ASN A 233 13.13 21.23 -11.21
CA ASN A 233 14.23 21.63 -12.07
C ASN A 233 15.63 21.43 -11.49
N LYS A 234 15.73 21.05 -10.22
CA LYS A 234 16.99 20.66 -9.57
C LYS A 234 17.10 19.15 -9.38
N HIS A 235 16.09 18.39 -9.79
CA HIS A 235 16.03 16.92 -9.66
C HIS A 235 16.26 16.45 -8.20
N LEU A 236 15.62 17.13 -7.24
CA LEU A 236 15.77 16.84 -5.82
C LEU A 236 14.78 15.77 -5.33
N GLN A 237 13.69 15.53 -6.08
CA GLN A 237 12.80 14.41 -5.81
C GLN A 237 13.42 13.12 -6.35
N PRO A 238 13.57 12.07 -5.51
CA PRO A 238 14.14 10.81 -5.94
C PRO A 238 13.17 9.99 -6.78
N SER A 239 13.67 8.90 -7.36
CA SER A 239 12.79 7.85 -7.88
C SER A 239 12.09 7.16 -6.72
N ASP A 240 10.76 7.31 -6.64
CA ASP A 240 9.95 6.78 -5.54
C ASP A 240 8.92 5.77 -6.08
N ASN A 241 9.45 4.62 -6.45
CA ASN A 241 8.64 3.50 -6.95
C ASN A 241 8.08 2.70 -5.77
N PRO A 242 6.79 2.33 -5.80
CA PRO A 242 6.22 1.43 -4.80
C PRO A 242 6.96 0.10 -4.67
N VAL A 243 7.12 -0.35 -3.44
CA VAL A 243 7.67 -1.65 -3.05
C VAL A 243 6.78 -2.29 -1.99
N PHE A 244 6.76 -3.62 -1.91
CA PHE A 244 6.15 -4.33 -0.80
C PHE A 244 7.24 -4.59 0.24
N LEU A 245 7.14 -3.93 1.40
CA LEU A 245 8.05 -4.08 2.52
C LEU A 245 7.51 -5.17 3.44
N ILE A 246 8.32 -6.16 3.75
CA ILE A 246 7.91 -7.34 4.50
C ILE A 246 8.95 -7.74 5.54
N ARG A 247 8.54 -8.31 6.64
CA ARG A 247 9.42 -8.93 7.64
C ARG A 247 10.18 -10.09 7.01
N LYS A 248 11.48 -10.16 7.30
CA LYS A 248 12.39 -11.16 6.71
C LYS A 248 11.97 -12.60 7.01
N ASP A 249 11.44 -12.87 8.21
CA ASP A 249 10.96 -14.20 8.62
C ASP A 249 9.71 -14.65 7.85
N LYS A 250 9.00 -13.74 7.18
CA LYS A 250 7.83 -14.00 6.32
C LYS A 250 8.17 -13.99 4.83
N ALA A 251 9.30 -13.41 4.44
CA ALA A 251 9.71 -13.18 3.05
C ALA A 251 10.27 -14.45 2.40
N THR A 252 9.42 -15.42 2.06
CA THR A 252 9.82 -16.60 1.28
C THR A 252 10.02 -16.26 -0.20
N SER A 253 10.89 -17.01 -0.89
CA SER A 253 11.10 -16.84 -2.33
C SER A 253 9.80 -17.01 -3.13
N ALA A 254 8.90 -17.90 -2.69
CA ALA A 254 7.60 -18.10 -3.32
C ALA A 254 6.71 -16.86 -3.18
N LEU A 255 6.67 -16.27 -1.98
CA LEU A 255 5.91 -15.04 -1.72
C LEU A 255 6.46 -13.89 -2.58
N LEU A 256 7.76 -13.65 -2.55
CA LEU A 256 8.38 -12.56 -3.32
C LEU A 256 8.13 -12.72 -4.82
N LYS A 257 8.19 -13.94 -5.36
CA LYS A 257 7.86 -14.19 -6.76
C LYS A 257 6.42 -13.79 -7.13
N ILE A 258 5.45 -14.04 -6.25
CA ILE A 258 4.05 -13.62 -6.46
C ILE A 258 3.98 -12.09 -6.46
N VAL A 259 4.54 -11.45 -5.42
CA VAL A 259 4.54 -10.00 -5.26
C VAL A 259 5.23 -9.32 -6.45
N ASP A 260 6.40 -9.77 -6.86
CA ASP A 260 7.15 -9.20 -8.00
C ASP A 260 6.39 -9.35 -9.31
N GLY A 261 5.70 -10.47 -9.51
CA GLY A 261 4.83 -10.68 -10.67
C GLY A 261 3.66 -9.71 -10.74
N VAL A 262 3.09 -9.34 -9.59
CA VAL A 262 2.05 -8.31 -9.47
C VAL A 262 2.66 -6.93 -9.67
N SER A 263 3.76 -6.63 -8.99
CA SER A 263 4.48 -5.36 -9.05
C SER A 263 4.81 -4.97 -10.49
N ALA A 264 5.22 -5.92 -11.34
CA ALA A 264 5.53 -5.68 -12.75
C ALA A 264 4.35 -5.14 -13.58
N LYS A 265 3.11 -5.23 -13.10
CA LYS A 265 1.91 -4.71 -13.78
C LYS A 265 1.44 -3.37 -13.25
N ILE A 266 2.00 -2.89 -12.15
CA ILE A 266 1.65 -1.61 -11.53
C ILE A 266 2.48 -0.51 -12.21
N THR A 267 1.93 0.09 -13.27
CA THR A 267 2.51 1.26 -13.94
C THR A 267 1.98 2.54 -13.30
N THR A 268 2.62 3.69 -13.55
CA THR A 268 2.13 5.00 -13.08
C THR A 268 0.69 5.25 -13.51
N GLN A 269 0.34 4.96 -14.77
CA GLN A 269 -1.02 5.12 -15.26
C GLN A 269 -2.00 4.17 -14.54
N ALA A 270 -1.61 2.91 -14.32
CA ALA A 270 -2.47 1.96 -13.61
C ALA A 270 -2.71 2.39 -12.16
N LEU A 271 -1.69 2.90 -11.46
CA LEU A 271 -1.84 3.43 -10.11
C LEU A 271 -2.76 4.64 -10.10
N SER A 272 -2.53 5.62 -10.98
CA SER A 272 -3.36 6.83 -11.09
C SER A 272 -4.83 6.51 -11.43
N ASP A 273 -5.07 5.55 -12.33
CA ASP A 273 -6.44 5.09 -12.66
C ASP A 273 -7.12 4.48 -11.43
N MET A 274 -6.41 3.66 -10.65
CA MET A 274 -6.94 3.05 -9.43
C MET A 274 -7.24 4.11 -8.35
N VAL A 275 -6.33 5.05 -8.14
CA VAL A 275 -6.54 6.14 -7.18
C VAL A 275 -7.72 7.02 -7.59
N SER A 276 -7.87 7.33 -8.88
CA SER A 276 -9.02 8.07 -9.38
C SER A 276 -10.36 7.35 -9.12
N GLN A 277 -10.39 6.01 -9.23
CA GLN A 277 -11.59 5.23 -8.89
C GLN A 277 -11.94 5.37 -7.40
N VAL A 278 -10.96 5.38 -6.52
CA VAL A 278 -11.19 5.54 -5.07
C VAL A 278 -11.55 6.99 -4.71
N GLU A 279 -10.75 7.96 -5.14
CA GLU A 279 -10.88 9.34 -4.69
C GLU A 279 -12.01 10.11 -5.39
N VAL A 280 -12.17 9.91 -6.70
CA VAL A 280 -13.15 10.65 -7.51
C VAL A 280 -14.45 9.87 -7.63
N GLN A 281 -14.39 8.57 -7.94
CA GLN A 281 -15.57 7.74 -8.14
C GLN A 281 -16.08 7.10 -6.84
N LYS A 282 -15.36 7.30 -5.70
CA LYS A 282 -15.73 6.82 -4.36
C LYS A 282 -15.89 5.30 -4.26
N GLN A 283 -15.14 4.57 -5.07
CA GLN A 283 -15.10 3.11 -4.99
C GLN A 283 -14.24 2.67 -3.79
N ASP A 284 -14.56 1.51 -3.26
CA ASP A 284 -13.79 0.89 -2.19
C ASP A 284 -12.41 0.40 -2.69
N PRO A 285 -11.29 0.64 -1.97
CA PRO A 285 -9.94 0.23 -2.38
C PRO A 285 -9.82 -1.26 -2.67
N ALA A 286 -10.44 -2.12 -1.87
CA ALA A 286 -10.40 -3.57 -2.08
C ALA A 286 -11.13 -3.98 -3.38
N THR A 287 -12.24 -3.30 -3.71
CA THR A 287 -12.97 -3.52 -4.97
C THR A 287 -12.13 -3.12 -6.18
N VAL A 288 -11.45 -1.98 -6.10
CA VAL A 288 -10.56 -1.49 -7.17
C VAL A 288 -9.37 -2.43 -7.36
N ALA A 289 -8.76 -2.89 -6.27
CA ALA A 289 -7.67 -3.86 -6.29
C ALA A 289 -8.09 -5.19 -6.94
N ALA A 290 -9.26 -5.73 -6.58
CA ALA A 290 -9.81 -6.95 -7.18
C ALA A 290 -10.02 -6.79 -8.70
N ALA A 291 -10.55 -5.66 -9.14
CA ALA A 291 -10.75 -5.38 -10.56
C ALA A 291 -9.41 -5.30 -11.32
N PHE A 292 -8.40 -4.65 -10.75
CA PHE A 292 -7.05 -4.60 -11.32
C PHE A 292 -6.43 -5.99 -11.46
N LEU A 293 -6.49 -6.82 -10.41
CA LEU A 293 -5.96 -8.19 -10.43
C LEU A 293 -6.66 -9.05 -11.49
N LYS A 294 -7.98 -8.99 -11.56
CA LYS A 294 -8.78 -9.70 -12.57
C LYS A 294 -8.41 -9.27 -13.99
N LYS A 295 -8.34 -7.97 -14.26
CA LYS A 295 -7.95 -7.40 -15.57
C LYS A 295 -6.59 -7.92 -16.02
N ASN A 296 -5.64 -8.08 -15.10
CA ASN A 296 -4.27 -8.50 -15.37
C ASN A 296 -4.06 -10.02 -15.25
N LYS A 297 -5.08 -10.83 -14.95
CA LYS A 297 -5.02 -12.29 -14.75
C LYS A 297 -4.05 -12.69 -13.62
N LEU A 298 -4.08 -11.96 -12.51
CA LEU A 298 -3.19 -12.14 -11.36
C LEU A 298 -3.89 -12.78 -10.14
N ALA A 299 -5.22 -12.90 -10.17
CA ALA A 299 -6.06 -13.55 -9.15
C ALA A 299 -6.73 -14.80 -9.70
#